data_3f30bda74acda611082dc8436e602a6a
#
_entry.id   3f30bda74acda611082dc8436e602a6a
#
_cell.length_a   1.000
_cell.length_b   1.000
_cell.length_c   1.000
_cell.angle_alpha   90.00
_cell.angle_beta   90.00
_cell.angle_gamma   90.00
#
_symmetry.space_group_name_H-M   'P 1'
#
loop_
_entity.id
_entity.type
_entity.pdbx_description
1 polymer ?
#
loop_
_entity_poly.entity_id
_entity_poly.type
_entity_poly.pdbx_seq_one_letter_code
_entity_poly.pdbx_strand_id
1 'polypeptide(L)'
;MLGIALFFSLGQWQSGRAQQKLALQALHDQALAGPALQLSGSVLSVSDLLDRPLQVQGRFLPQQLLLHDNRVHQGKPGYHVLMPLLIEPQSVDSTKTLRDEPVAILVNRGWIAASNRREQLPEILTPEGPVQVRGIALLPKPHYALATDDTPGPVRQGIEIARVASQAGLRLQPVLLQQQGKAMSLQGSAAPNETAFEDGLARDWPRDDARVDTHRAYALQWYVMALLTLLAWLGLNLQRTPDSSITTRRTAP
;
A
#
# COMPACT_ATOMS: atom_id res chain seq x y z
N MET A 1 31.38 29.37 -3.95
CA MET A 1 30.70 29.23 -2.63
C MET A 1 29.18 29.05 -2.73
N LEU A 2 28.44 29.87 -3.48
CA LEU A 2 26.96 29.72 -3.64
C LEU A 2 26.53 28.32 -4.14
N GLY A 3 27.24 27.74 -5.11
CA GLY A 3 26.95 26.40 -5.64
C GLY A 3 27.07 25.30 -4.58
N ILE A 4 28.09 25.37 -3.72
CA ILE A 4 28.30 24.40 -2.62
C ILE A 4 27.12 24.47 -1.65
N ALA A 5 26.72 25.69 -1.23
CA ALA A 5 25.59 25.88 -0.33
C ALA A 5 24.27 25.37 -0.94
N LEU A 6 24.07 25.62 -2.25
CA LEU A 6 22.90 25.12 -2.97
C LEU A 6 22.83 23.59 -3.00
N PHE A 7 23.91 22.93 -3.43
CA PHE A 7 23.94 21.47 -3.52
C PHE A 7 23.82 20.82 -2.14
N PHE A 8 24.45 21.37 -1.12
CA PHE A 8 24.33 20.88 0.24
C PHE A 8 22.87 21.02 0.75
N SER A 9 22.23 22.15 0.49
CA SER A 9 20.81 22.36 0.87
C SER A 9 19.86 21.41 0.17
N LEU A 10 20.10 21.10 -1.11
CA LEU A 10 19.30 20.11 -1.86
C LEU A 10 19.52 18.70 -1.29
N GLY A 11 20.74 18.34 -0.90
CA GLY A 11 21.05 17.09 -0.22
C GLY A 11 20.30 16.97 1.11
N GLN A 12 20.32 18.01 1.93
CA GLN A 12 19.58 18.08 3.20
C GLN A 12 18.07 17.97 2.99
N TRP A 13 17.53 18.66 2.00
CA TRP A 13 16.10 18.57 1.67
C TRP A 13 15.68 17.15 1.28
N GLN A 14 16.46 16.49 0.41
CA GLN A 14 16.18 15.09 0.02
C GLN A 14 16.30 14.14 1.21
N SER A 15 17.32 14.32 2.07
CA SER A 15 17.48 13.52 3.30
C SER A 15 16.30 13.71 4.25
N GLY A 16 15.84 14.95 4.42
CA GLY A 16 14.66 15.25 5.23
C GLY A 16 13.39 14.57 4.70
N ARG A 17 13.20 14.55 3.37
CA ARG A 17 12.08 13.84 2.73
C ARG A 17 12.14 12.33 2.96
N ALA A 18 13.33 11.73 2.87
CA ALA A 18 13.51 10.31 3.16
C ALA A 18 13.16 10.00 4.64
N GLN A 19 13.62 10.82 5.57
CA GLN A 19 13.34 10.65 7.01
C GLN A 19 11.84 10.81 7.33
N GLN A 20 11.17 11.82 6.75
CA GLN A 20 9.72 12.01 6.93
C GLN A 20 8.93 10.78 6.48
N LYS A 21 9.30 10.18 5.34
CA LYS A 21 8.64 8.96 4.85
C LYS A 21 8.87 7.77 5.78
N LEU A 22 10.10 7.58 6.24
CA LEU A 22 10.41 6.51 7.21
C LEU A 22 9.65 6.67 8.52
N ALA A 23 9.53 7.90 9.02
CA ALA A 23 8.76 8.17 10.24
C ALA A 23 7.26 7.86 10.05
N LEU A 24 6.66 8.27 8.92
CA LEU A 24 5.27 7.94 8.61
C LEU A 24 5.07 6.43 8.47
N GLN A 25 6.02 5.74 7.85
CA GLN A 25 5.98 4.29 7.73
C GLN A 25 6.08 3.61 9.09
N ALA A 26 7.00 4.04 9.95
CA ALA A 26 7.13 3.49 11.30
C ALA A 26 5.85 3.68 12.14
N LEU A 27 5.19 4.83 12.02
CA LEU A 27 3.89 5.08 12.66
C LEU A 27 2.81 4.15 12.10
N HIS A 28 2.78 3.95 10.79
CA HIS A 28 1.85 3.03 10.14
C HIS A 28 2.10 1.59 10.60
N ASP A 29 3.36 1.12 10.58
CA ASP A 29 3.73 -0.23 11.03
C ASP A 29 3.41 -0.44 12.52
N GLN A 30 3.59 0.59 13.34
CA GLN A 30 3.23 0.57 14.76
C GLN A 30 1.70 0.48 14.94
N ALA A 31 0.93 1.24 14.15
CA ALA A 31 -0.52 1.16 14.18
C ALA A 31 -1.02 -0.25 13.77
N LEU A 32 -0.35 -0.88 12.80
CA LEU A 32 -0.66 -2.24 12.34
C LEU A 32 -0.29 -3.34 13.34
N ALA A 33 0.72 -3.10 14.18
CA ALA A 33 1.11 -4.02 15.26
C ALA A 33 0.12 -3.98 16.45
N GLY A 34 -0.75 -2.97 16.48
CA GLY A 34 -1.78 -2.81 17.50
C GLY A 34 -2.86 -3.90 17.44
N PRO A 35 -3.74 -3.97 18.46
CA PRO A 35 -4.84 -4.91 18.46
C PRO A 35 -5.79 -4.63 17.29
N ALA A 36 -6.14 -5.69 16.55
CA ALA A 36 -7.07 -5.57 15.44
C ALA A 36 -8.50 -5.27 15.97
N LEU A 37 -9.16 -4.31 15.34
CA LEU A 37 -10.56 -4.03 15.61
C LEU A 37 -11.41 -5.18 15.08
N GLN A 38 -12.21 -5.79 15.95
CA GLN A 38 -13.17 -6.80 15.56
C GLN A 38 -14.40 -6.12 14.92
N LEU A 39 -14.70 -6.46 13.66
CA LEU A 39 -15.91 -5.96 13.04
C LEU A 39 -17.11 -6.80 13.43
N SER A 40 -18.14 -6.15 13.94
CA SER A 40 -19.49 -6.68 14.14
C SER A 40 -20.41 -6.19 13.01
N GLY A 41 -21.56 -6.80 12.85
CA GLY A 41 -22.48 -6.57 11.73
C GLY A 41 -23.09 -5.17 11.56
N SER A 42 -22.49 -4.11 12.10
CA SER A 42 -22.89 -2.71 11.89
C SER A 42 -21.95 -1.98 10.94
N VAL A 43 -22.50 -1.06 10.13
CA VAL A 43 -21.68 -0.18 9.28
C VAL A 43 -21.06 0.90 10.15
N LEU A 44 -19.73 1.04 10.08
CA LEU A 44 -18.96 2.05 10.81
C LEU A 44 -18.59 3.22 9.88
N SER A 45 -18.15 4.33 10.46
CA SER A 45 -17.67 5.46 9.69
C SER A 45 -16.28 5.18 9.08
N VAL A 46 -15.94 5.86 7.99
CA VAL A 46 -14.59 5.75 7.38
C VAL A 46 -13.50 6.11 8.39
N SER A 47 -13.71 7.15 9.19
CA SER A 47 -12.75 7.64 10.19
C SER A 47 -12.45 6.61 11.29
N ASP A 48 -13.40 5.73 11.59
CA ASP A 48 -13.21 4.70 12.61
C ASP A 48 -12.45 3.48 12.10
N LEU A 49 -12.42 3.31 10.79
CA LEU A 49 -11.85 2.13 10.14
C LEU A 49 -10.51 2.38 9.44
N LEU A 50 -10.35 3.55 8.82
CA LEU A 50 -9.23 3.83 7.90
C LEU A 50 -7.86 3.65 8.57
N ASP A 51 -6.94 3.00 7.85
CA ASP A 51 -5.57 2.72 8.26
C ASP A 51 -5.46 1.91 9.58
N ARG A 52 -6.53 1.20 9.95
CA ARG A 52 -6.54 0.35 11.15
C ARG A 52 -6.46 -1.13 10.78
N PRO A 53 -5.78 -1.93 11.61
CA PRO A 53 -5.87 -3.39 11.50
C PRO A 53 -7.27 -3.83 11.90
N LEU A 54 -7.90 -4.60 11.02
CA LEU A 54 -9.21 -5.19 11.24
C LEU A 54 -9.12 -6.71 11.27
N GLN A 55 -9.96 -7.32 12.08
CA GLN A 55 -10.22 -8.75 12.07
C GLN A 55 -11.71 -8.97 11.85
N VAL A 56 -12.05 -9.79 10.87
CA VAL A 56 -13.44 -10.00 10.44
C VAL A 56 -13.69 -11.50 10.36
N GLN A 57 -14.80 -11.92 10.95
CA GLN A 57 -15.33 -13.27 10.78
C GLN A 57 -16.54 -13.22 9.85
N GLY A 58 -16.61 -14.16 8.91
CA GLY A 58 -17.69 -14.16 7.94
C GLY A 58 -17.54 -15.20 6.85
N ARG A 59 -18.36 -15.08 5.81
CA ARG A 59 -18.32 -15.97 4.63
C ARG A 59 -18.11 -15.18 3.37
N PHE A 60 -17.18 -15.65 2.54
CA PHE A 60 -17.00 -15.07 1.22
C PHE A 60 -18.21 -15.31 0.32
N LEU A 61 -18.48 -14.37 -0.58
CA LEU A 61 -19.54 -14.45 -1.59
C LEU A 61 -18.92 -14.64 -2.99
N PRO A 62 -18.61 -15.88 -3.42
CA PRO A 62 -17.89 -16.14 -4.68
C PRO A 62 -18.63 -15.63 -5.91
N GLN A 63 -19.96 -15.59 -5.88
CA GLN A 63 -20.81 -15.06 -6.96
C GLN A 63 -20.62 -13.55 -7.19
N GLN A 64 -20.04 -12.85 -6.23
CA GLN A 64 -19.75 -11.39 -6.28
C GLN A 64 -18.24 -11.13 -6.47
N LEU A 65 -17.52 -12.09 -7.06
CA LEU A 65 -16.10 -11.94 -7.38
C LEU A 65 -15.86 -10.77 -8.32
N LEU A 66 -14.88 -9.93 -8.00
CA LEU A 66 -14.37 -8.86 -8.86
C LEU A 66 -12.86 -9.03 -9.08
N LEU A 67 -12.42 -8.82 -10.30
CA LEU A 67 -11.01 -8.84 -10.70
C LEU A 67 -10.60 -7.41 -11.07
N HIS A 68 -9.83 -6.77 -10.19
CA HIS A 68 -9.33 -5.43 -10.43
C HIS A 68 -8.13 -5.49 -11.37
N ASP A 69 -8.33 -5.06 -12.60
CA ASP A 69 -7.38 -5.18 -13.72
C ASP A 69 -6.17 -4.25 -13.59
N ASN A 70 -5.21 -4.51 -14.46
CA ASN A 70 -4.00 -3.70 -14.63
C ASN A 70 -3.16 -3.58 -13.34
N ARG A 71 -3.02 -4.71 -12.62
CA ARG A 71 -2.19 -4.83 -11.42
C ARG A 71 -0.92 -5.60 -11.73
N VAL A 72 0.22 -4.89 -11.69
CA VAL A 72 1.53 -5.49 -11.92
C VAL A 72 2.14 -5.93 -10.60
N HIS A 73 2.60 -7.18 -10.57
CA HIS A 73 3.32 -7.76 -9.45
C HIS A 73 4.58 -8.46 -9.95
N GLN A 74 5.75 -8.10 -9.42
CA GLN A 74 7.07 -8.62 -9.85
C GLN A 74 7.26 -8.60 -11.39
N GLY A 75 6.81 -7.51 -12.05
CA GLY A 75 6.90 -7.34 -13.49
C GLY A 75 5.87 -8.12 -14.33
N LYS A 76 5.00 -8.89 -13.72
CA LYS A 76 3.94 -9.66 -14.40
C LYS A 76 2.59 -8.93 -14.29
N PRO A 77 1.81 -8.82 -15.38
CA PRO A 77 0.46 -8.29 -15.32
C PRO A 77 -0.49 -9.29 -14.67
N GLY A 78 -1.51 -8.78 -13.99
CA GLY A 78 -2.49 -9.60 -13.30
C GLY A 78 -3.62 -8.79 -12.70
N TYR A 79 -4.30 -9.39 -11.74
CA TYR A 79 -5.48 -8.84 -11.09
C TYR A 79 -5.32 -8.82 -9.58
N HIS A 80 -5.87 -7.79 -8.91
CA HIS A 80 -6.24 -7.95 -7.51
C HIS A 80 -7.60 -8.64 -7.43
N VAL A 81 -7.68 -9.66 -6.59
CA VAL A 81 -8.89 -10.44 -6.36
C VAL A 81 -9.69 -9.79 -5.26
N LEU A 82 -10.85 -9.24 -5.61
CA LEU A 82 -11.75 -8.58 -4.68
C LEU A 82 -13.00 -9.44 -4.49
N MET A 83 -13.41 -9.64 -3.24
CA MET A 83 -14.58 -10.44 -2.93
C MET A 83 -15.26 -9.92 -1.67
N PRO A 84 -16.58 -9.71 -1.68
CA PRO A 84 -17.30 -9.37 -0.45
C PRO A 84 -17.24 -10.53 0.55
N LEU A 85 -16.99 -10.20 1.81
CA LEU A 85 -17.08 -11.06 2.97
C LEU A 85 -18.30 -10.65 3.78
N LEU A 86 -19.31 -11.48 3.84
CA LEU A 86 -20.50 -11.29 4.65
C LEU A 86 -20.11 -11.45 6.13
N ILE A 87 -20.29 -10.39 6.92
CA ILE A 87 -19.84 -10.35 8.32
C ILE A 87 -20.82 -11.15 9.19
N GLU A 88 -20.31 -12.10 9.94
CA GLU A 88 -21.09 -12.82 10.94
C GLU A 88 -21.17 -11.98 12.23
N PRO A 89 -22.38 -11.74 12.78
CA PRO A 89 -22.53 -11.03 14.05
C PRO A 89 -21.90 -11.85 15.20
N GLN A 90 -20.99 -11.22 15.96
CA GLN A 90 -20.28 -11.90 17.05
C GLN A 90 -21.07 -12.07 18.34
N SER A 91 -22.21 -11.41 18.48
CA SER A 91 -23.09 -11.55 19.63
C SER A 91 -24.49 -11.91 19.16
N VAL A 92 -25.00 -13.01 19.70
CA VAL A 92 -26.43 -13.35 19.69
C VAL A 92 -27.11 -12.43 20.70
N ASP A 93 -27.14 -11.13 20.44
CA ASP A 93 -28.01 -10.24 21.20
C ASP A 93 -29.42 -10.47 20.65
N SER A 94 -30.16 -11.31 21.34
CA SER A 94 -31.51 -11.77 20.97
C SER A 94 -32.51 -10.62 20.83
N THR A 95 -32.10 -9.38 21.11
CA THR A 95 -32.94 -8.17 20.99
C THR A 95 -32.69 -7.41 19.68
N LYS A 96 -31.62 -7.73 18.92
CA LYS A 96 -31.48 -7.19 17.56
C LYS A 96 -32.37 -7.97 16.62
N THR A 97 -33.53 -7.39 16.38
CA THR A 97 -34.57 -7.85 15.48
C THR A 97 -34.00 -8.25 14.10
N LEU A 98 -34.56 -9.31 13.54
CA LEU A 98 -34.47 -9.86 12.17
C LEU A 98 -34.61 -8.82 11.01
N ARG A 99 -34.44 -7.54 11.27
CA ARG A 99 -34.60 -6.42 10.32
C ARG A 99 -33.29 -5.77 9.85
N ASP A 100 -32.16 -6.10 10.47
CA ASP A 100 -30.89 -5.51 10.01
C ASP A 100 -30.37 -6.31 8.82
N GLU A 101 -30.39 -5.68 7.65
CA GLU A 101 -29.82 -6.25 6.44
C GLU A 101 -28.35 -6.63 6.69
N PRO A 102 -27.92 -7.80 6.21
CA PRO A 102 -26.58 -8.28 6.46
C PRO A 102 -25.53 -7.33 5.89
N VAL A 103 -24.51 -7.03 6.70
CA VAL A 103 -23.40 -6.15 6.33
C VAL A 103 -22.23 -6.99 5.84
N ALA A 104 -21.58 -6.54 4.78
CA ALA A 104 -20.38 -7.16 4.26
C ALA A 104 -19.22 -6.14 4.20
N ILE A 105 -18.02 -6.64 4.01
CA ILE A 105 -16.84 -5.83 3.71
C ILE A 105 -16.20 -6.32 2.42
N LEU A 106 -15.83 -5.41 1.53
CA LEU A 106 -15.09 -5.77 0.32
C LEU A 106 -13.64 -6.10 0.70
N VAL A 107 -13.21 -7.34 0.43
CA VAL A 107 -11.86 -7.82 0.75
C VAL A 107 -11.01 -7.88 -0.50
N ASN A 108 -9.86 -7.23 -0.49
CA ASN A 108 -8.79 -7.49 -1.44
C ASN A 108 -7.98 -8.69 -0.93
N ARG A 109 -8.25 -9.86 -1.50
CA ARG A 109 -7.70 -11.15 -1.06
C ARG A 109 -6.24 -11.35 -1.44
N GLY A 110 -5.77 -10.67 -2.48
CA GLY A 110 -4.41 -10.83 -2.99
C GLY A 110 -4.32 -10.57 -4.49
N TRP A 111 -3.16 -10.84 -5.05
CA TRP A 111 -2.89 -10.71 -6.47
C TRP A 111 -2.77 -12.10 -7.12
N ILE A 112 -3.25 -12.20 -8.37
CA ILE A 112 -3.09 -13.37 -9.22
C ILE A 112 -2.64 -12.94 -10.61
N ALA A 113 -1.79 -13.75 -11.25
CA ALA A 113 -1.33 -13.48 -12.61
C ALA A 113 -2.48 -13.59 -13.61
N ALA A 114 -2.49 -12.71 -14.61
CA ALA A 114 -3.36 -12.87 -15.75
C ALA A 114 -2.97 -14.10 -16.56
N SER A 115 -3.97 -14.78 -17.14
CA SER A 115 -3.72 -15.84 -18.12
C SER A 115 -3.05 -15.27 -19.37
N ASN A 116 -2.32 -16.10 -20.10
CA ASN A 116 -1.76 -15.75 -21.41
C ASN A 116 -2.84 -15.41 -22.45
N ARG A 117 -4.07 -15.84 -22.21
CA ARG A 117 -5.26 -15.50 -23.02
C ARG A 117 -6.19 -14.64 -22.17
N ARG A 118 -6.39 -13.38 -22.57
CA ARG A 118 -7.26 -12.43 -21.84
C ARG A 118 -8.71 -12.92 -21.64
N GLU A 119 -9.16 -13.81 -22.50
CA GLU A 119 -10.51 -14.40 -22.45
C GLU A 119 -10.65 -15.45 -21.34
N GLN A 120 -9.54 -16.00 -20.85
CA GLN A 120 -9.53 -16.99 -19.79
C GLN A 120 -9.20 -16.31 -18.46
N LEU A 121 -10.23 -16.09 -17.66
CA LEU A 121 -10.04 -15.58 -16.32
C LEU A 121 -9.43 -16.66 -15.40
N PRO A 122 -8.58 -16.28 -14.45
CA PRO A 122 -8.01 -17.22 -13.50
C PRO A 122 -9.09 -17.80 -12.58
N GLU A 123 -8.97 -19.06 -12.25
CA GLU A 123 -9.79 -19.70 -11.23
C GLU A 123 -9.37 -19.23 -9.84
N ILE A 124 -10.35 -18.82 -9.03
CA ILE A 124 -10.12 -18.30 -7.70
C ILE A 124 -10.62 -19.30 -6.66
N LEU A 125 -9.69 -19.99 -6.01
CA LEU A 125 -10.01 -20.86 -4.91
C LEU A 125 -10.59 -20.05 -3.75
N THR A 126 -11.77 -20.45 -3.27
CA THR A 126 -12.48 -19.76 -2.19
C THR A 126 -12.88 -20.77 -1.13
N PRO A 127 -12.59 -20.49 0.18
CA PRO A 127 -12.97 -21.40 1.24
C PRO A 127 -14.50 -21.49 1.35
N GLU A 128 -14.99 -22.71 1.55
CA GLU A 128 -16.38 -22.98 1.89
C GLU A 128 -16.58 -22.79 3.39
N GLY A 129 -17.64 -22.07 3.78
CA GLY A 129 -17.96 -21.86 5.19
C GLY A 129 -17.35 -20.61 5.81
N PRO A 130 -17.44 -20.48 7.15
CA PRO A 130 -16.96 -19.31 7.86
C PRO A 130 -15.43 -19.27 7.92
N VAL A 131 -14.90 -18.04 7.76
CA VAL A 131 -13.48 -17.75 7.83
C VAL A 131 -13.22 -16.55 8.71
N GLN A 132 -12.02 -16.50 9.25
CA GLN A 132 -11.46 -15.29 9.86
C GLN A 132 -10.43 -14.68 8.93
N VAL A 133 -10.60 -13.41 8.63
CA VAL A 133 -9.70 -12.62 7.78
C VAL A 133 -9.13 -11.48 8.60
N ARG A 134 -7.81 -11.30 8.53
CA ARG A 134 -7.09 -10.14 9.06
C ARG A 134 -6.60 -9.27 7.92
N GLY A 135 -6.65 -7.96 8.10
CA GLY A 135 -6.19 -7.03 7.08
C GLY A 135 -6.17 -5.59 7.57
N ILE A 136 -5.88 -4.70 6.64
CA ILE A 136 -5.82 -3.26 6.86
C ILE A 136 -6.97 -2.62 6.09
N ALA A 137 -7.68 -1.71 6.74
CA ALA A 137 -8.72 -0.93 6.11
C ALA A 137 -8.10 0.20 5.27
N LEU A 138 -8.39 0.21 3.99
CA LEU A 138 -7.91 1.22 3.05
C LEU A 138 -9.08 1.82 2.26
N LEU A 139 -8.89 3.03 1.75
CA LEU A 139 -9.76 3.55 0.70
C LEU A 139 -9.28 3.06 -0.66
N PRO A 140 -10.19 2.65 -1.56
CA PRO A 140 -9.84 2.43 -2.96
C PRO A 140 -9.20 3.70 -3.53
N LYS A 141 -8.09 3.54 -4.27
CA LYS A 141 -7.47 4.70 -4.95
C LYS A 141 -8.46 5.23 -5.98
N PRO A 142 -8.65 6.56 -6.07
CA PRO A 142 -9.48 7.14 -7.11
C PRO A 142 -8.97 6.67 -8.47
N HIS A 143 -9.88 6.20 -9.30
CA HIS A 143 -9.58 5.82 -10.67
C HIS A 143 -10.17 6.88 -11.59
N TYR A 144 -9.30 7.55 -12.34
CA TYR A 144 -9.73 8.46 -13.40
C TYR A 144 -10.03 7.63 -14.65
N ALA A 145 -11.19 6.95 -14.66
CA ALA A 145 -11.62 6.23 -15.83
C ALA A 145 -12.10 7.24 -16.88
N LEU A 146 -11.51 7.17 -18.07
CA LEU A 146 -12.00 7.88 -19.25
C LEU A 146 -13.29 7.24 -19.83
N ALA A 147 -13.70 6.10 -19.30
CA ALA A 147 -14.91 5.39 -19.70
C ALA A 147 -15.68 4.90 -18.46
N THR A 148 -16.99 4.88 -18.53
CA THR A 148 -17.85 4.21 -17.56
C THR A 148 -17.50 2.73 -17.50
N ASP A 149 -17.19 2.23 -16.31
CA ASP A 149 -16.77 0.84 -16.07
C ASP A 149 -18.00 -0.11 -16.07
N ASP A 150 -18.84 0.02 -17.11
CA ASP A 150 -20.08 -0.76 -17.30
C ASP A 150 -19.82 -2.05 -18.10
N THR A 151 -18.55 -2.49 -18.13
CA THR A 151 -18.18 -3.73 -18.84
C THR A 151 -18.86 -4.92 -18.14
N PRO A 152 -19.60 -5.76 -18.88
CA PRO A 152 -20.18 -6.98 -18.34
C PRO A 152 -19.09 -7.95 -17.90
N GLY A 153 -19.33 -8.66 -16.78
CA GLY A 153 -18.39 -9.63 -16.22
C GLY A 153 -17.72 -9.16 -14.93
N PRO A 154 -16.77 -9.94 -14.36
CA PRO A 154 -16.15 -9.66 -13.07
C PRO A 154 -14.98 -8.68 -13.16
N VAL A 155 -14.45 -8.38 -14.34
CA VAL A 155 -13.25 -7.52 -14.50
C VAL A 155 -13.62 -6.05 -14.36
N ARG A 156 -12.86 -5.31 -13.55
CA ARG A 156 -13.04 -3.87 -13.30
C ARG A 156 -11.72 -3.14 -13.38
N GLN A 157 -11.71 -1.96 -13.98
CA GLN A 157 -10.55 -1.07 -14.02
C GLN A 157 -10.49 -0.14 -12.81
N GLY A 158 -11.64 0.21 -12.24
CA GLY A 158 -11.78 1.01 -11.04
C GLY A 158 -12.68 0.34 -10.01
N ILE A 159 -12.47 0.66 -8.74
CA ILE A 159 -13.30 0.12 -7.64
C ILE A 159 -13.93 1.29 -6.90
N GLU A 160 -15.24 1.32 -6.92
CA GLU A 160 -16.07 2.24 -6.15
C GLU A 160 -16.98 1.41 -5.25
N ILE A 161 -16.77 1.50 -3.93
CA ILE A 161 -17.48 0.65 -2.95
C ILE A 161 -19.00 0.83 -3.04
N ALA A 162 -19.47 2.08 -3.21
CA ALA A 162 -20.90 2.37 -3.31
C ALA A 162 -21.54 1.69 -4.53
N ARG A 163 -20.84 1.69 -5.68
CA ARG A 163 -21.30 1.00 -6.89
C ARG A 163 -21.32 -0.51 -6.70
N VAL A 164 -20.28 -1.08 -6.11
CA VAL A 164 -20.22 -2.53 -5.80
C VAL A 164 -21.38 -2.90 -4.87
N ALA A 165 -21.64 -2.11 -3.84
CA ALA A 165 -22.75 -2.32 -2.91
C ALA A 165 -24.10 -2.34 -3.64
N SER A 166 -24.35 -1.35 -4.50
CA SER A 166 -25.59 -1.24 -5.27
C SER A 166 -25.77 -2.41 -6.26
N GLN A 167 -24.71 -2.78 -7.00
CA GLN A 167 -24.77 -3.87 -7.97
C GLN A 167 -24.96 -5.25 -7.32
N ALA A 168 -24.36 -5.45 -6.14
CA ALA A 168 -24.45 -6.70 -5.40
C ALA A 168 -25.72 -6.80 -4.52
N GLY A 169 -26.45 -5.69 -4.32
CA GLY A 169 -27.56 -5.62 -3.38
C GLY A 169 -27.10 -5.83 -1.93
N LEU A 170 -25.91 -5.34 -1.58
CA LEU A 170 -25.30 -5.54 -0.26
C LEU A 170 -25.09 -4.21 0.46
N ARG A 171 -25.17 -4.24 1.78
CA ARG A 171 -24.66 -3.16 2.64
C ARG A 171 -23.17 -3.40 2.87
N LEU A 172 -22.31 -2.56 2.32
CA LEU A 172 -20.86 -2.68 2.48
C LEU A 172 -20.32 -1.68 3.51
N GLN A 173 -19.29 -2.11 4.24
CA GLN A 173 -18.41 -1.17 4.96
C GLN A 173 -17.78 -0.19 3.95
N PRO A 174 -17.59 1.09 4.33
CA PRO A 174 -17.12 2.13 3.40
C PRO A 174 -15.61 2.06 3.11
N VAL A 175 -14.97 0.95 3.41
CA VAL A 175 -13.53 0.70 3.23
C VAL A 175 -13.29 -0.63 2.54
N LEU A 176 -12.12 -0.76 1.91
CA LEU A 176 -11.59 -2.00 1.36
C LEU A 176 -10.69 -2.66 2.42
N LEU A 177 -10.91 -3.92 2.74
CA LEU A 177 -10.01 -4.68 3.60
C LEU A 177 -8.88 -5.29 2.76
N GLN A 178 -7.67 -4.78 2.88
CA GLN A 178 -6.50 -5.40 2.29
C GLN A 178 -6.03 -6.56 3.16
N GLN A 179 -6.30 -7.78 2.71
CA GLN A 179 -6.00 -8.98 3.49
C GLN A 179 -4.50 -9.14 3.74
N GLN A 180 -4.14 -9.41 5.00
CA GLN A 180 -2.79 -9.75 5.43
C GLN A 180 -2.73 -11.24 5.78
N GLY A 181 -1.82 -11.96 5.11
CA GLY A 181 -1.73 -13.40 5.31
C GLY A 181 -2.93 -14.19 4.76
N LYS A 182 -3.00 -15.45 5.12
CA LYS A 182 -4.04 -16.39 4.68
C LYS A 182 -5.32 -16.23 5.50
N ALA A 183 -6.46 -16.50 4.89
CA ALA A 183 -7.71 -16.65 5.64
C ALA A 183 -7.65 -17.92 6.51
N MET A 184 -8.15 -17.83 7.73
CA MET A 184 -8.23 -18.96 8.64
C MET A 184 -9.63 -19.56 8.58
N SER A 185 -9.72 -20.84 8.25
CA SER A 185 -11.00 -21.56 8.25
C SER A 185 -11.46 -21.82 9.68
N LEU A 186 -12.73 -21.53 9.97
CA LEU A 186 -13.35 -21.71 11.29
C LEU A 186 -14.18 -23.00 11.37
N GLN A 187 -13.90 -24.02 10.55
CA GLN A 187 -14.61 -25.28 10.58
C GLN A 187 -14.21 -26.14 11.78
N GLY A 188 -15.14 -26.42 12.68
CA GLY A 188 -15.01 -27.41 13.74
C GLY A 188 -15.45 -26.90 15.12
N SER A 189 -16.50 -27.52 15.67
CA SER A 189 -17.19 -27.14 16.91
C SER A 189 -16.48 -27.50 18.22
N ALA A 190 -15.24 -28.00 18.24
CA ALA A 190 -14.66 -28.54 19.49
C ALA A 190 -13.21 -28.13 19.79
N ALA A 191 -12.48 -27.60 18.84
CA ALA A 191 -11.22 -26.91 19.05
C ALA A 191 -11.00 -26.00 17.82
N PRO A 192 -10.55 -24.75 17.96
CA PRO A 192 -10.24 -23.91 16.80
C PRO A 192 -8.97 -24.47 16.13
N ASN A 193 -9.10 -25.51 15.34
CA ASN A 193 -8.11 -25.85 14.34
C ASN A 193 -8.25 -24.78 13.25
N GLU A 194 -7.68 -23.62 13.54
CA GLU A 194 -7.50 -22.55 12.58
C GLU A 194 -6.58 -23.06 11.48
N THR A 195 -7.15 -23.61 10.43
CA THR A 195 -6.36 -24.08 9.28
C THR A 195 -6.26 -22.94 8.27
N ALA A 196 -5.04 -22.56 7.95
CA ALA A 196 -4.78 -21.55 6.93
C ALA A 196 -5.25 -22.09 5.56
N PHE A 197 -6.11 -21.33 4.89
CA PHE A 197 -6.61 -21.68 3.57
C PHE A 197 -5.60 -21.30 2.47
N GLU A 198 -5.20 -22.27 1.67
CA GLU A 198 -4.26 -22.09 0.56
C GLU A 198 -5.03 -21.71 -0.71
N ASP A 199 -5.01 -20.43 -1.08
CA ASP A 199 -5.70 -19.91 -2.26
C ASP A 199 -4.76 -19.52 -3.41
N GLY A 200 -3.45 -19.65 -3.22
CA GLY A 200 -2.45 -19.33 -4.24
C GLY A 200 -2.29 -17.84 -4.56
N LEU A 201 -2.93 -16.94 -3.80
CA LEU A 201 -2.87 -15.51 -4.03
C LEU A 201 -1.62 -14.88 -3.39
N ALA A 202 -0.92 -14.01 -4.12
CA ALA A 202 0.18 -13.23 -3.58
C ALA A 202 -0.32 -12.05 -2.73
N ARG A 203 0.29 -11.85 -1.55
CA ARG A 203 -0.06 -10.80 -0.58
C ARG A 203 1.15 -10.00 -0.10
N ASP A 204 2.23 -10.04 -0.84
CA ASP A 204 3.39 -9.17 -0.65
C ASP A 204 3.05 -7.78 -1.20
N TRP A 205 2.25 -7.05 -0.43
CA TRP A 205 1.79 -5.74 -0.80
C TRP A 205 2.96 -4.77 -0.97
N PRO A 206 3.00 -4.01 -2.10
CA PRO A 206 4.07 -3.05 -2.31
C PRO A 206 4.10 -2.05 -1.14
N ARG A 207 5.23 -2.00 -0.45
CA ARG A 207 5.50 -0.93 0.50
C ARG A 207 5.94 0.32 -0.27
N ASP A 208 5.66 1.49 0.26
CA ASP A 208 6.14 2.76 -0.33
C ASP A 208 7.67 2.96 -0.20
N ASP A 209 8.41 1.90 0.16
CA ASP A 209 9.87 1.88 0.40
C ASP A 209 10.66 2.31 -0.83
N ALA A 210 10.21 1.94 -2.03
CA ALA A 210 10.90 2.24 -3.30
C ALA A 210 11.19 3.74 -3.48
N ARG A 211 10.40 4.62 -2.86
CA ARG A 211 10.62 6.07 -2.94
C ARG A 211 11.59 6.60 -1.89
N VAL A 212 11.82 5.88 -0.79
CA VAL A 212 12.82 6.25 0.23
C VAL A 212 14.21 6.10 -0.34
N ASP A 213 14.51 4.98 -1.00
CA ASP A 213 15.80 4.72 -1.61
C ASP A 213 16.10 5.71 -2.76
N THR A 214 15.08 6.09 -3.52
CA THR A 214 15.20 7.13 -4.53
C THR A 214 15.62 8.48 -3.92
N HIS A 215 15.01 8.91 -2.81
CA HIS A 215 15.39 10.13 -2.13
C HIS A 215 16.80 10.06 -1.54
N ARG A 216 17.21 8.91 -0.99
CA ARG A 216 18.57 8.69 -0.50
C ARG A 216 19.60 8.75 -1.62
N ALA A 217 19.33 8.14 -2.77
CA ALA A 217 20.20 8.20 -3.94
C ALA A 217 20.38 9.64 -4.44
N TYR A 218 19.30 10.42 -4.55
CA TYR A 218 19.40 11.83 -4.91
C TYR A 218 20.13 12.67 -3.85
N ALA A 219 19.92 12.41 -2.56
CA ALA A 219 20.65 13.10 -1.51
C ALA A 219 22.17 12.87 -1.65
N LEU A 220 22.58 11.61 -1.86
CA LEU A 220 23.97 11.25 -2.09
C LEU A 220 24.53 11.99 -3.31
N GLN A 221 23.81 12.02 -4.43
CA GLN A 221 24.22 12.72 -5.64
C GLN A 221 24.47 14.20 -5.38
N TRP A 222 23.60 14.88 -4.65
CA TRP A 222 23.75 16.30 -4.31
C TRP A 222 24.95 16.54 -3.40
N TYR A 223 25.21 15.68 -2.41
CA TYR A 223 26.38 15.79 -1.54
C TYR A 223 27.69 15.57 -2.31
N VAL A 224 27.71 14.62 -3.25
CA VAL A 224 28.87 14.39 -4.13
C VAL A 224 29.13 15.63 -5.00
N MET A 225 28.09 16.24 -5.57
CA MET A 225 28.24 17.48 -6.34
C MET A 225 28.75 18.64 -5.49
N ALA A 226 28.28 18.78 -4.25
CA ALA A 226 28.78 19.77 -3.30
C ALA A 226 30.27 19.58 -3.03
N LEU A 227 30.70 18.32 -2.79
CA LEU A 227 32.08 17.96 -2.54
C LEU A 227 32.99 18.25 -3.77
N LEU A 228 32.57 17.82 -4.95
CA LEU A 228 33.32 18.07 -6.19
C LEU A 228 33.46 19.58 -6.47
N THR A 229 32.42 20.36 -6.24
CA THR A 229 32.48 21.81 -6.37
C THR A 229 33.42 22.45 -5.36
N LEU A 230 33.43 21.92 -4.11
CA LEU A 230 34.39 22.36 -3.08
C LEU A 230 35.85 22.06 -3.49
N LEU A 231 36.10 20.83 -3.93
CA LEU A 231 37.43 20.41 -4.37
C LEU A 231 37.93 21.23 -5.56
N ALA A 232 37.09 21.46 -6.55
CA ALA A 232 37.38 22.30 -7.69
C ALA A 232 37.70 23.75 -7.24
N TRP A 233 36.92 24.32 -6.33
CA TRP A 233 37.18 25.64 -5.79
C TRP A 233 38.49 25.72 -5.02
N LEU A 234 38.81 24.72 -4.18
CA LEU A 234 40.09 24.64 -3.46
C LEU A 234 41.24 24.53 -4.45
N GLY A 235 41.17 23.68 -5.45
CA GLY A 235 42.22 23.52 -6.46
C GLY A 235 42.53 24.83 -7.21
N LEU A 236 41.49 25.57 -7.59
CA LEU A 236 41.62 26.85 -8.27
C LEU A 236 42.17 27.97 -7.37
N ASN A 237 41.89 27.94 -6.08
CA ASN A 237 42.36 29.00 -5.16
C ASN A 237 43.77 28.69 -4.60
N LEU A 238 44.15 27.43 -4.39
CA LEU A 238 45.49 27.05 -3.95
C LEU A 238 46.58 27.28 -5.04
N GLN A 239 46.18 27.28 -6.32
CA GLN A 239 47.08 27.62 -7.42
C GLN A 239 47.36 29.12 -7.60
N ARG A 240 46.65 30.00 -6.88
CA ARG A 240 46.70 31.46 -6.99
C ARG A 240 47.64 32.15 -6.00
N THR A 241 48.52 31.46 -5.29
CA THR A 241 49.61 32.11 -4.55
C THR A 241 50.67 32.59 -5.54
N PRO A 242 50.75 33.90 -5.84
CA PRO A 242 51.81 34.38 -6.72
C PRO A 242 53.13 34.24 -5.98
N ASP A 243 54.14 33.65 -6.68
CA ASP A 243 55.52 33.63 -6.27
C ASP A 243 56.01 35.07 -6.16
N SER A 244 56.16 35.60 -4.93
CA SER A 244 56.75 36.90 -4.69
C SER A 244 58.27 36.78 -4.87
N SER A 245 58.73 36.71 -6.11
CA SER A 245 60.12 36.87 -6.45
C SER A 245 60.56 38.28 -6.08
N ILE A 246 61.28 38.36 -4.97
CA ILE A 246 61.99 39.55 -4.49
C ILE A 246 63.00 39.94 -5.55
N THR A 247 62.70 41.00 -6.32
CA THR A 247 63.69 41.64 -7.20
C THR A 247 64.62 42.45 -6.30
N THR A 248 65.72 41.84 -5.96
CA THR A 248 66.85 42.51 -5.29
C THR A 248 67.50 43.49 -6.30
N ARG A 249 67.14 44.76 -6.20
CA ARG A 249 67.87 45.85 -6.90
C ARG A 249 69.26 45.92 -6.35
N ARG A 250 70.23 45.41 -7.10
CA ARG A 250 71.64 45.64 -6.90
C ARG A 250 71.96 47.07 -7.39
N THR A 251 72.17 48.00 -6.48
CA THR A 251 72.88 49.29 -6.76
C THR A 251 74.32 48.99 -6.76
N ALA A 252 74.98 49.20 -7.87
CA ALA A 252 76.44 49.27 -7.99
C ALA A 252 76.94 50.75 -8.05
N PRO A 253 78.14 51.06 -7.62
CA PRO A 253 78.69 52.38 -7.32
C PRO A 253 79.02 53.22 -8.56
#